data_2f5b61ac07a7271b656661e56e1c0362
#
_entry.id   2f5b61ac07a7271b656661e56e1c0362
#
_cell.length_a   1.000
_cell.length_b   1.000
_cell.length_c   1.000
_cell.angle_alpha   90.00
_cell.angle_beta   90.00
_cell.angle_gamma   90.00
#
_symmetry.space_group_name_H-M   'P 1'
#
loop_
_entity.id
_entity.type
_entity.pdbx_description
1 polymer ?
#
loop_
_entity_poly.entity_id
_entity_poly.type
_entity_poly.pdbx_seq_one_letter_code
_entity_poly.pdbx_strand_id
1 'polypeptide(L)'
;MKRILTILIAIVSLTGCEKDLIIDWVPITFKIHVQDSQGKDMLDPANDNTWLIGTEISFRNQRDVLDENDISPVTKAILPEYDGARVVKGSDCYFIALGEFARYDNDTELMTIKWPDGSISEVSYKCRLIKSKIEVKEAFELNGKKCSNPIVIVK
;
A
#
# COMPACT_ATOMS: atom_id res chain seq x y z
N MET A 1 21.69 17.03 -53.81
CA MET A 1 20.83 15.99 -53.22
C MET A 1 21.57 15.06 -52.26
N LYS A 2 22.75 14.51 -52.57
CA LYS A 2 23.49 13.65 -51.61
C LYS A 2 23.79 14.27 -50.24
N ARG A 3 24.16 15.56 -50.18
CA ARG A 3 24.48 16.26 -48.90
C ARG A 3 23.26 16.49 -47.99
N ILE A 4 22.08 16.69 -48.59
CA ILE A 4 20.82 16.87 -47.84
C ILE A 4 20.39 15.54 -47.21
N LEU A 5 20.55 14.44 -47.94
CA LEU A 5 20.24 13.10 -47.43
C LEU A 5 21.11 12.71 -46.23
N THR A 6 22.41 13.08 -46.27
CA THR A 6 23.34 12.80 -45.15
C THR A 6 22.98 13.58 -43.87
N ILE A 7 22.53 14.81 -44.03
CA ILE A 7 22.06 15.64 -42.91
C ILE A 7 20.78 15.07 -42.32
N LEU A 8 19.85 14.60 -43.13
CA LEU A 8 18.59 14.01 -42.66
C LEU A 8 18.83 12.73 -41.88
N ILE A 9 19.74 11.86 -42.30
CA ILE A 9 20.11 10.64 -41.59
C ILE A 9 20.80 10.96 -40.24
N ALA A 10 21.64 11.99 -40.17
CA ALA A 10 22.28 12.42 -38.93
C ALA A 10 21.29 12.96 -37.88
N ILE A 11 20.19 13.62 -38.30
CA ILE A 11 19.15 14.13 -37.41
C ILE A 11 18.31 12.98 -36.84
N VAL A 12 17.99 11.97 -37.63
CA VAL A 12 17.21 10.80 -37.17
C VAL A 12 17.97 9.96 -36.16
N SER A 13 19.32 9.89 -36.26
CA SER A 13 20.14 9.14 -35.30
C SER A 13 20.32 9.83 -33.96
N LEU A 14 19.93 11.10 -33.80
CA LEU A 14 20.00 11.85 -32.52
C LEU A 14 18.72 11.79 -31.70
N THR A 15 17.63 11.26 -32.23
CA THR A 15 16.33 11.18 -31.53
C THR A 15 16.10 9.85 -30.79
N GLY A 16 17.06 8.98 -30.68
CA GLY A 16 16.90 7.63 -30.20
C GLY A 16 17.69 7.30 -28.94
N CYS A 17 17.46 7.98 -27.85
CA CYS A 17 17.73 7.42 -26.53
C CYS A 17 16.73 8.03 -25.53
N GLU A 18 15.50 7.55 -25.51
CA GLU A 18 14.78 7.54 -24.26
C GLU A 18 15.60 6.65 -23.31
N LYS A 19 16.26 7.26 -22.34
CA LYS A 19 16.81 6.51 -21.22
C LYS A 19 15.62 5.86 -20.54
N ASP A 20 15.48 4.56 -20.68
CA ASP A 20 14.59 3.77 -19.85
C ASP A 20 14.98 4.07 -18.41
N LEU A 21 14.11 4.78 -17.71
CA LEU A 21 14.31 5.09 -16.30
C LEU A 21 14.10 3.77 -15.56
N ILE A 22 15.18 3.10 -15.22
CA ILE A 22 15.12 1.97 -14.27
C ILE A 22 14.81 2.60 -12.92
N ILE A 23 13.55 2.56 -12.54
CA ILE A 23 13.12 2.99 -11.21
C ILE A 23 13.21 1.75 -10.34
N ASP A 24 14.11 1.79 -9.37
CA ASP A 24 14.10 0.81 -8.29
C ASP A 24 12.72 0.85 -7.64
N TRP A 25 12.11 -0.31 -7.57
CA TRP A 25 10.76 -0.48 -7.09
C TRP A 25 10.66 -0.05 -5.63
N VAL A 26 9.83 0.95 -5.36
CA VAL A 26 9.52 1.38 -4.00
C VAL A 26 8.23 0.68 -3.59
N PRO A 27 8.30 -0.33 -2.74
CA PRO A 27 7.11 -1.04 -2.30
C PRO A 27 6.24 -0.13 -1.43
N ILE A 28 4.95 -0.09 -1.74
CA ILE A 28 3.95 0.58 -0.92
C ILE A 28 3.31 -0.47 -0.04
N THR A 29 3.47 -0.33 1.27
CA THR A 29 2.87 -1.21 2.26
C THR A 29 1.85 -0.42 3.07
N PHE A 30 0.60 -0.86 3.10
CA PHE A 30 -0.38 -0.34 4.03
C PHE A 30 -0.09 -0.87 5.43
N LYS A 31 -0.07 0.03 6.40
CA LYS A 31 -0.01 -0.31 7.82
C LYS A 31 -1.20 0.32 8.51
N ILE A 32 -2.06 -0.49 9.07
CA ILE A 32 -3.28 -0.06 9.75
C ILE A 32 -3.18 -0.49 11.21
N HIS A 33 -3.23 0.48 12.11
CA HIS A 33 -3.30 0.27 13.56
C HIS A 33 -4.71 0.59 14.05
N VAL A 34 -5.24 -0.24 14.93
CA VAL A 34 -6.56 -0.05 15.53
C VAL A 34 -6.42 0.06 17.04
N GLN A 35 -6.96 1.11 17.60
CA GLN A 35 -6.95 1.34 19.02
C GLN A 35 -8.34 1.79 19.51
N ASP A 36 -8.61 1.57 20.78
CA ASP A 36 -9.79 2.13 21.42
C ASP A 36 -9.61 3.63 21.74
N SER A 37 -10.63 4.24 22.31
CA SER A 37 -10.60 5.66 22.73
C SER A 37 -9.59 5.98 23.82
N GLN A 38 -9.03 4.97 24.50
CA GLN A 38 -8.00 5.09 25.52
C GLN A 38 -6.60 4.81 24.98
N GLY A 39 -6.49 4.48 23.69
CA GLY A 39 -5.23 4.16 23.03
C GLY A 39 -4.78 2.70 23.21
N LYS A 40 -5.66 1.82 23.70
CA LYS A 40 -5.36 0.40 23.83
C LYS A 40 -5.38 -0.25 22.45
N ASP A 41 -4.34 -1.03 22.15
CA ASP A 41 -4.23 -1.77 20.88
C ASP A 41 -5.32 -2.84 20.78
N MET A 42 -6.18 -2.72 19.79
CA MET A 42 -7.27 -3.66 19.53
C MET A 42 -6.83 -4.88 18.72
N LEU A 43 -5.63 -4.86 18.13
CA LEU A 43 -5.07 -5.98 17.37
C LEU A 43 -4.16 -6.88 18.23
N ASP A 44 -3.88 -6.51 19.48
CA ASP A 44 -3.04 -7.33 20.35
C ASP A 44 -3.75 -8.67 20.66
N PRO A 45 -3.15 -9.81 20.28
CA PRO A 45 -3.73 -11.13 20.55
C PRO A 45 -3.82 -11.46 22.05
N ALA A 46 -3.07 -10.77 22.89
CA ALA A 46 -3.14 -10.92 24.34
C ALA A 46 -4.39 -10.26 24.99
N ASN A 47 -5.13 -9.47 24.21
CA ASN A 47 -6.36 -8.87 24.66
C ASN A 47 -7.54 -9.84 24.56
N ASP A 48 -8.31 -10.01 25.62
CA ASP A 48 -9.52 -10.86 25.60
C ASP A 48 -10.55 -10.44 24.55
N ASN A 49 -10.57 -9.16 24.17
CA ASN A 49 -11.45 -8.57 23.16
C ASN A 49 -10.66 -8.13 21.93
N THR A 50 -9.73 -8.95 21.49
CA THR A 50 -8.96 -8.61 20.28
C THR A 50 -9.84 -8.55 19.05
N TRP A 51 -9.61 -7.57 18.19
CA TRP A 51 -10.27 -7.42 16.89
C TRP A 51 -9.51 -8.11 15.76
N LEU A 52 -8.44 -8.82 16.10
CA LEU A 52 -7.73 -9.67 15.17
C LEU A 52 -8.67 -10.70 14.54
N ILE A 53 -9.42 -11.42 15.40
CA ILE A 53 -10.29 -12.52 14.94
C ILE A 53 -11.58 -11.95 14.33
N GLY A 54 -11.86 -12.34 13.09
CA GLY A 54 -13.09 -11.97 12.38
C GLY A 54 -13.08 -10.60 11.71
N THR A 55 -11.95 -9.89 11.72
CA THR A 55 -11.80 -8.71 10.85
C THR A 55 -11.72 -9.16 9.40
N GLU A 56 -12.59 -8.62 8.55
CA GLU A 56 -12.65 -8.93 7.13
C GLU A 56 -12.05 -7.77 6.32
N ILE A 57 -11.15 -8.08 5.39
CA ILE A 57 -10.51 -7.10 4.51
C ILE A 57 -10.85 -7.46 3.08
N SER A 58 -11.41 -6.51 2.35
CA SER A 58 -11.73 -6.67 0.93
C SER A 58 -10.93 -5.67 0.11
N PHE A 59 -10.16 -6.19 -0.85
CA PHE A 59 -9.32 -5.39 -1.74
C PHE A 59 -9.12 -6.12 -3.08
N ARG A 60 -9.21 -5.42 -4.20
CA ARG A 60 -8.98 -5.97 -5.56
C ARG A 60 -9.72 -7.29 -5.84
N ASN A 61 -11.01 -7.39 -5.46
CA ASN A 61 -11.82 -8.60 -5.60
C ASN A 61 -11.36 -9.81 -4.76
N GLN A 62 -10.44 -9.61 -3.83
CA GLN A 62 -10.05 -10.59 -2.83
C GLN A 62 -10.68 -10.23 -1.49
N ARG A 63 -10.92 -11.23 -0.67
CA ARG A 63 -11.45 -11.09 0.68
C ARG A 63 -10.68 -11.99 1.61
N ASP A 64 -10.11 -11.40 2.63
CA ASP A 64 -9.39 -12.07 3.70
C ASP A 64 -10.17 -11.91 5.00
N VAL A 65 -10.16 -12.94 5.82
CA VAL A 65 -10.68 -12.90 7.19
C VAL A 65 -9.53 -13.23 8.11
N LEU A 66 -9.15 -12.27 8.94
CA LEU A 66 -8.01 -12.43 9.84
C LEU A 66 -8.30 -13.43 10.94
N ASP A 67 -7.30 -14.22 11.27
CA ASP A 67 -7.28 -15.16 12.39
C ASP A 67 -5.93 -15.15 13.11
N GLU A 68 -5.76 -16.02 14.12
CA GLU A 68 -4.53 -16.11 14.91
C GLU A 68 -3.30 -16.55 14.10
N ASN A 69 -3.49 -17.19 12.96
CA ASN A 69 -2.41 -17.68 12.11
C ASN A 69 -1.84 -16.57 11.21
N ASP A 70 -2.55 -15.44 11.08
CA ASP A 70 -2.11 -14.29 10.28
C ASP A 70 -1.06 -13.43 10.99
N ILE A 71 -0.72 -13.75 12.25
CA ILE A 71 0.35 -13.08 12.98
C ILE A 71 1.69 -13.53 12.41
N SER A 72 2.31 -12.64 11.64
CA SER A 72 3.61 -12.91 11.03
C SER A 72 4.75 -12.46 11.93
N PRO A 73 5.81 -13.27 12.08
CA PRO A 73 7.05 -12.76 12.65
C PRO A 73 7.58 -11.63 11.75
N VAL A 74 8.21 -10.64 12.35
CA VAL A 74 8.86 -9.56 11.61
C VAL A 74 9.95 -10.17 10.74
N THR A 75 9.66 -10.42 9.47
CA THR A 75 10.64 -10.90 8.49
C THR A 75 10.94 -9.78 7.52
N LYS A 76 12.21 -9.70 7.09
CA LYS A 76 12.63 -8.81 6.00
C LYS A 76 12.32 -9.40 4.62
N ALA A 77 11.42 -10.39 4.54
CA ALA A 77 11.06 -11.02 3.29
C ALA A 77 10.28 -10.00 2.44
N ILE A 78 10.67 -9.87 1.18
CA ILE A 78 9.90 -9.16 0.16
C ILE A 78 8.60 -9.94 -0.02
N LEU A 79 7.47 -9.29 0.26
CA LEU A 79 6.16 -9.88 0.03
C LEU A 79 5.81 -9.70 -1.44
N PRO A 80 5.32 -10.73 -2.12
CA PRO A 80 4.81 -10.59 -3.48
C PRO A 80 3.59 -9.66 -3.52
N GLU A 81 3.26 -9.17 -4.71
CA GLU A 81 2.11 -8.32 -4.97
C GLU A 81 0.85 -8.96 -4.38
N TYR A 82 0.27 -8.35 -3.36
CA TYR A 82 -0.87 -8.74 -2.55
C TYR A 82 -1.01 -10.26 -2.31
N ASP A 83 -0.35 -10.72 -1.29
CA ASP A 83 -0.45 -12.11 -0.77
C ASP A 83 -1.38 -12.19 0.46
N GLY A 84 -2.35 -11.29 0.54
CA GLY A 84 -3.29 -11.22 1.66
C GLY A 84 -2.87 -10.25 2.77
N ALA A 85 -3.74 -10.10 3.76
CA ALA A 85 -3.51 -9.29 4.93
C ALA A 85 -2.78 -10.11 6.00
N ARG A 86 -1.83 -9.48 6.69
CA ARG A 86 -1.10 -10.09 7.81
C ARG A 86 -1.08 -9.15 8.99
N VAL A 87 -0.99 -9.70 10.19
CA VAL A 87 -0.78 -8.90 11.38
C VAL A 87 0.69 -8.96 11.77
N VAL A 88 1.32 -7.81 11.88
CA VAL A 88 2.74 -7.66 12.18
C VAL A 88 2.92 -6.93 13.50
N LYS A 89 3.76 -7.46 14.37
CA LYS A 89 4.13 -6.76 15.60
C LYS A 89 5.16 -5.68 15.28
N GLY A 90 4.81 -4.43 15.59
CA GLY A 90 5.75 -3.31 15.61
C GLY A 90 6.50 -3.22 16.95
N SER A 91 7.17 -2.09 17.20
CA SER A 91 7.83 -1.83 18.50
C SER A 91 6.82 -1.77 19.64
N ASP A 92 5.71 -1.07 19.44
CA ASP A 92 4.78 -0.70 20.50
C ASP A 92 3.34 -1.19 20.26
N CYS A 93 3.02 -1.61 19.04
CA CYS A 93 1.67 -2.04 18.68
C CYS A 93 1.67 -3.02 17.51
N TYR A 94 0.51 -3.62 17.25
CA TYR A 94 0.27 -4.47 16.10
C TYR A 94 -0.31 -3.66 14.95
N PHE A 95 0.00 -4.09 13.73
CA PHE A 95 -0.50 -3.51 12.49
C PHE A 95 -1.08 -4.59 11.59
N ILE A 96 -2.19 -4.31 10.96
CA ILE A 96 -2.55 -5.03 9.75
C ILE A 96 -1.64 -4.50 8.65
N ALA A 97 -0.84 -5.37 8.07
CA ALA A 97 0.04 -5.07 6.96
C ALA A 97 -0.50 -5.75 5.70
N LEU A 98 -0.67 -4.97 4.64
CA LEU A 98 -1.04 -5.47 3.33
C LEU A 98 0.15 -5.27 2.41
N GLY A 99 0.44 -6.28 1.60
CA GLY A 99 1.64 -6.41 0.82
C GLY A 99 1.95 -5.27 -0.13
N GLU A 100 3.00 -5.44 -0.86
CA GLU A 100 3.64 -4.43 -1.67
C GLU A 100 2.84 -4.12 -2.94
N PHE A 101 2.34 -2.91 -3.04
CA PHE A 101 1.59 -2.44 -4.20
C PHE A 101 2.47 -1.53 -5.06
N ALA A 102 2.65 -1.88 -6.32
CA ALA A 102 3.42 -1.09 -7.27
C ALA A 102 2.53 -0.61 -8.43
N ARG A 103 1.51 0.18 -8.13
CA ARG A 103 0.77 0.89 -9.16
C ARG A 103 1.02 2.38 -9.07
N TYR A 104 1.59 2.93 -10.13
CA TYR A 104 1.91 4.35 -10.25
C TYR A 104 1.03 5.06 -11.30
N ASP A 105 -0.11 4.46 -11.63
CA ASP A 105 -1.05 4.94 -12.65
C ASP A 105 -1.88 6.13 -12.21
N ASN A 106 -1.80 6.50 -10.93
CA ASN A 106 -2.57 7.58 -10.32
C ASN A 106 -4.08 7.26 -10.20
N ASP A 107 -4.47 6.02 -10.36
CA ASP A 107 -5.83 5.58 -10.09
C ASP A 107 -6.07 5.47 -8.58
N THR A 108 -7.31 5.67 -8.16
CA THR A 108 -7.68 5.51 -6.76
C THR A 108 -8.13 4.07 -6.52
N GLU A 109 -7.47 3.41 -5.60
CA GLU A 109 -7.87 2.09 -5.14
C GLU A 109 -8.61 2.19 -3.81
N LEU A 110 -9.59 1.31 -3.61
CA LEU A 110 -10.42 1.26 -2.41
C LEU A 110 -10.25 -0.08 -1.71
N MET A 111 -10.00 -0.01 -0.42
CA MET A 111 -10.00 -1.13 0.50
C MET A 111 -11.14 -0.96 1.50
N THR A 112 -11.86 -2.02 1.79
CA THR A 112 -12.92 -2.03 2.79
C THR A 112 -12.54 -2.98 3.92
N ILE A 113 -12.65 -2.50 5.14
CA ILE A 113 -12.38 -3.28 6.35
C ILE A 113 -13.68 -3.35 7.15
N LYS A 114 -14.17 -4.55 7.34
CA LYS A 114 -15.31 -4.82 8.22
C LYS A 114 -14.80 -5.38 9.54
N TRP A 115 -15.13 -4.70 10.61
CA TRP A 115 -14.69 -5.01 11.95
C TRP A 115 -15.61 -6.00 12.65
N PRO A 116 -15.17 -6.68 13.73
CA PRO A 116 -15.98 -7.63 14.48
C PRO A 116 -17.26 -7.03 15.08
N ASP A 117 -17.28 -5.72 15.37
CA ASP A 117 -18.48 -5.00 15.81
C ASP A 117 -19.49 -4.69 14.70
N GLY A 118 -19.21 -5.13 13.46
CA GLY A 118 -20.01 -4.90 12.27
C GLY A 118 -19.78 -3.52 11.62
N SER A 119 -19.01 -2.65 12.22
CA SER A 119 -18.66 -1.35 11.61
C SER A 119 -17.71 -1.52 10.42
N ILE A 120 -17.73 -0.55 9.51
CA ILE A 120 -16.93 -0.57 8.29
C ILE A 120 -16.00 0.64 8.28
N SER A 121 -14.77 0.43 7.84
CA SER A 121 -13.82 1.47 7.50
C SER A 121 -13.42 1.34 6.04
N GLU A 122 -13.40 2.47 5.33
CA GLU A 122 -12.95 2.53 3.95
C GLU A 122 -11.61 3.25 3.89
N VAL A 123 -10.62 2.61 3.31
CA VAL A 123 -9.31 3.19 3.05
C VAL A 123 -9.14 3.34 1.55
N SER A 124 -9.07 4.57 1.08
CA SER A 124 -8.68 4.84 -0.30
C SER A 124 -7.21 5.24 -0.37
N TYR A 125 -6.58 4.83 -1.44
CA TYR A 125 -5.18 5.12 -1.68
C TYR A 125 -4.95 5.47 -3.14
N LYS A 126 -4.00 6.37 -3.36
CA LYS A 126 -3.59 6.83 -4.67
C LYS A 126 -2.10 7.01 -4.70
N CYS A 127 -1.47 6.50 -5.74
CA CYS A 127 -0.03 6.59 -5.94
C CYS A 127 0.30 7.16 -7.31
N ARG A 128 1.22 8.10 -7.36
CA ARG A 128 1.68 8.74 -8.59
C ARG A 128 3.19 8.84 -8.62
N LEU A 129 3.78 8.35 -9.70
CA LEU A 129 5.18 8.56 -10.00
C LEU A 129 5.37 9.89 -10.75
N ILE A 130 6.22 10.76 -10.22
CA ILE A 130 6.69 11.97 -10.90
C ILE A 130 8.01 11.65 -11.58
N LYS A 131 7.95 11.22 -12.84
CA LYS A 131 9.13 10.77 -13.61
C LYS A 131 10.26 11.81 -13.65
N SER A 132 9.93 13.11 -13.73
CA SER A 132 10.93 14.19 -13.81
C SER A 132 11.78 14.36 -12.55
N LYS A 133 11.29 13.88 -11.39
CA LYS A 133 11.95 14.00 -10.08
C LYS A 133 12.33 12.65 -9.50
N ILE A 134 11.92 11.54 -10.12
CA ILE A 134 12.02 10.19 -9.56
C ILE A 134 11.41 10.15 -8.15
N GLU A 135 10.24 10.75 -8.00
CA GLU A 135 9.54 10.91 -6.72
C GLU A 135 8.20 10.18 -6.79
N VAL A 136 7.91 9.39 -5.77
CA VAL A 136 6.60 8.76 -5.58
C VAL A 136 5.77 9.62 -4.64
N LYS A 137 4.58 10.03 -5.09
CA LYS A 137 3.60 10.71 -4.25
C LYS A 137 2.47 9.77 -3.90
N GLU A 138 2.27 9.58 -2.61
CA GLU A 138 1.21 8.78 -2.04
C GLU A 138 0.16 9.68 -1.39
N ALA A 139 -1.09 9.27 -1.46
CA ALA A 139 -2.19 9.90 -0.75
C ALA A 139 -3.11 8.82 -0.19
N PHE A 140 -3.41 8.93 1.09
CA PHE A 140 -4.30 8.02 1.80
C PHE A 140 -5.48 8.81 2.36
N GLU A 141 -6.66 8.15 2.34
CA GLU A 141 -7.85 8.67 2.98
C GLU A 141 -8.52 7.56 3.78
N LEU A 142 -8.94 7.87 4.98
CA LEU A 142 -9.76 7.01 5.83
C LEU A 142 -11.17 7.60 5.89
N ASN A 143 -12.18 6.85 5.43
CA ASN A 143 -13.57 7.30 5.38
C ASN A 143 -13.72 8.69 4.72
N GLY A 144 -13.03 8.91 3.60
CA GLY A 144 -13.02 10.17 2.85
C GLY A 144 -12.22 11.32 3.48
N LYS A 145 -11.50 11.08 4.58
CA LYS A 145 -10.64 12.08 5.23
C LYS A 145 -9.17 11.73 5.02
N LYS A 146 -8.37 12.71 4.62
CA LYS A 146 -6.92 12.51 4.44
C LYS A 146 -6.26 12.02 5.72
N CYS A 147 -5.38 11.05 5.56
CA CYS A 147 -4.59 10.47 6.64
C CYS A 147 -3.15 10.17 6.17
N SER A 148 -2.33 9.71 7.08
CA SER A 148 -0.96 9.25 6.82
C SER A 148 -0.87 7.73 6.99
N ASN A 149 0.16 7.12 6.41
CA ASN A 149 0.55 5.74 6.66
C ASN A 149 1.67 5.73 7.73
N PRO A 150 1.59 5.04 8.86
CA PRO A 150 0.49 4.14 9.27
C PRO A 150 -0.85 4.83 9.49
N ILE A 151 -1.93 4.15 9.06
CA ILE A 151 -3.30 4.62 9.26
C ILE A 151 -3.75 4.22 10.65
N VAL A 152 -4.16 5.19 11.46
CA VAL A 152 -4.65 4.92 12.83
C VAL A 152 -6.17 5.02 12.84
N ILE A 153 -6.82 3.95 13.30
CA ILE A 153 -8.28 3.87 13.44
C ILE A 153 -8.60 3.82 14.93
N VAL A 154 -9.43 4.75 15.37
CA VAL A 154 -9.91 4.81 16.77
C VAL A 154 -11.35 4.30 16.80
N LYS A 155 -11.65 3.39 17.73
CA LYS A 155 -12.94 2.73 17.92
C LYS A 155 -13.46 2.89 19.35
#